data_1acb963e208dc1ab60016aaf382c7b30
#
_entry.id   1acb963e208dc1ab60016aaf382c7b30
#
_cell.length_a   1.000
_cell.length_b   1.000
_cell.length_c   1.000
_cell.angle_alpha   90.00
_cell.angle_beta   90.00
_cell.angle_gamma   90.00
#
_symmetry.space_group_name_H-M   'P 1'
#
loop_
_entity.id
_entity.type
_entity.pdbx_description
1 polymer ?
#
loop_
_entity_poly.entity_id
_entity_poly.type
_entity_poly.pdbx_seq_one_letter_code
_entity_poly.pdbx_strand_id
1 'polypeptide(L)'
;MTHMNDKIKKQIEQLLAERDAGLRPVWVRAPKPGEVEFYTGLGRGKLYEAEAAGHIKTASLKPPGATRGVKLFNLQSVLDYVEACASR
;
A
#
# COMPACT_ATOMS: atom_id res chain seq x y z
N MET A 1 -28.59 -7.73 -21.34
CA MET A 1 -28.36 -6.78 -20.24
C MET A 1 -27.10 -7.11 -19.47
N THR A 2 -26.97 -8.34 -18.97
CA THR A 2 -25.78 -8.78 -18.26
C THR A 2 -24.49 -8.68 -19.08
N HIS A 3 -24.53 -8.97 -20.36
CA HIS A 3 -23.35 -8.91 -21.22
C HIS A 3 -22.80 -7.48 -21.36
N MET A 4 -23.70 -6.51 -21.43
CA MET A 4 -23.32 -5.12 -21.55
C MET A 4 -22.68 -4.62 -20.25
N ASN A 5 -23.24 -5.03 -19.11
CA ASN A 5 -22.71 -4.70 -17.81
C ASN A 5 -21.33 -5.31 -17.57
N ASP A 6 -21.14 -6.56 -17.99
CA ASP A 6 -19.86 -7.25 -17.84
C ASP A 6 -18.78 -6.58 -18.69
N LYS A 7 -19.11 -6.15 -19.90
CA LYS A 7 -18.19 -5.44 -20.78
C LYS A 7 -17.79 -4.10 -20.21
N ILE A 8 -18.75 -3.35 -19.69
CA ILE A 8 -18.50 -2.06 -19.05
C ILE A 8 -17.64 -2.26 -17.79
N LYS A 9 -17.96 -3.27 -16.99
CA LYS A 9 -17.21 -3.59 -15.80
C LYS A 9 -15.75 -3.90 -16.11
N LYS A 10 -15.50 -4.70 -17.15
CA LYS A 10 -14.13 -5.01 -17.59
C LYS A 10 -13.39 -3.76 -18.05
N GLN A 11 -14.06 -2.87 -18.77
CA GLN A 11 -13.46 -1.61 -19.18
C GLN A 11 -13.08 -0.75 -17.99
N ILE A 12 -13.96 -0.65 -16.99
CA ILE A 12 -13.70 0.11 -15.77
C ILE A 12 -12.52 -0.51 -15.02
N GLU A 13 -12.50 -1.81 -14.86
CA GLU A 13 -11.41 -2.51 -14.18
C GLU A 13 -10.08 -2.27 -14.90
N GLN A 14 -10.07 -2.32 -16.22
CA GLN A 14 -8.87 -2.07 -17.00
C GLN A 14 -8.38 -0.63 -16.86
N LEU A 15 -9.29 0.34 -16.91
CA LEU A 15 -8.95 1.75 -16.71
C LEU A 15 -8.41 2.01 -15.32
N LEU A 16 -9.01 1.38 -14.30
CA LEU A 16 -8.53 1.50 -12.93
C LEU A 16 -7.15 0.87 -12.78
N ALA A 17 -6.91 -0.28 -13.39
CA ALA A 17 -5.61 -0.94 -13.36
C ALA A 17 -4.53 -0.08 -14.03
N GLU A 18 -4.82 0.51 -15.18
CA GLU A 18 -3.90 1.42 -15.86
C GLU A 18 -3.64 2.68 -15.03
N ARG A 19 -4.69 3.23 -14.45
CA ARG A 19 -4.60 4.37 -13.56
C ARG A 19 -3.75 4.08 -12.34
N ASP A 20 -3.99 2.92 -11.71
CA ASP A 20 -3.23 2.51 -10.53
C ASP A 20 -1.75 2.28 -10.86
N ALA A 21 -1.46 1.77 -12.04
CA ALA A 21 -0.08 1.60 -12.49
C ALA A 21 0.65 2.94 -12.63
N GLY A 22 -0.07 4.01 -13.03
CA GLY A 22 0.50 5.34 -13.20
C GLY A 22 0.31 6.27 -12.01
N LEU A 23 -0.74 6.04 -11.20
CA LEU A 23 -1.16 6.95 -10.14
C LEU A 23 -1.27 6.21 -8.79
N ARG A 24 -0.19 5.57 -8.41
CA ARG A 24 -0.13 4.90 -7.09
C ARG A 24 -0.18 5.92 -5.98
N PRO A 25 -0.81 5.58 -4.84
CA PRO A 25 -0.75 6.46 -3.68
C PRO A 25 0.70 6.62 -3.22
N VAL A 26 1.01 7.76 -2.67
CA VAL A 26 2.34 8.02 -2.10
C VAL A 26 2.47 7.38 -0.72
N TRP A 27 1.40 7.40 0.04
CA TRP A 27 1.36 6.87 1.40
C TRP A 27 0.25 5.86 1.56
N VAL A 28 0.54 4.78 2.29
CA VAL A 28 -0.43 3.73 2.55
C VAL A 28 -0.45 3.41 4.04
N ARG A 29 -1.59 2.92 4.51
CA ARG A 29 -1.73 2.45 5.89
C ARG A 29 -1.26 1.00 6.00
N ALA A 30 -0.85 0.62 7.22
CA ALA A 30 -0.59 -0.77 7.51
C ALA A 30 -1.89 -1.58 7.36
N PRO A 31 -1.80 -2.83 6.87
CA PRO A 31 -2.98 -3.68 6.80
C PRO A 31 -3.44 -4.09 8.19
N LYS A 32 -4.68 -4.53 8.30
CA LYS A 32 -5.20 -5.08 9.54
C LYS A 32 -4.47 -6.39 9.88
N PRO A 33 -4.44 -6.80 11.16
CA PRO A 33 -3.86 -8.09 11.52
C PRO A 33 -4.46 -9.22 10.69
N GLY A 34 -3.59 -10.08 10.15
CA GLY A 34 -3.99 -11.20 9.30
C GLY A 34 -4.19 -10.86 7.83
N GLU A 35 -4.12 -9.58 7.46
CA GLU A 35 -4.22 -9.14 6.08
C GLU A 35 -2.86 -8.69 5.55
N VAL A 36 -2.77 -8.50 4.22
CA VAL A 36 -1.57 -7.99 3.58
C VAL A 36 -1.86 -6.65 2.92
N GLU A 37 -0.81 -5.84 2.78
CA GLU A 37 -0.93 -4.55 2.13
C GLU A 37 -1.12 -4.77 0.61
N PHE A 38 -2.06 -4.02 0.04
CA PHE A 38 -2.56 -4.24 -1.32
C PHE A 38 -1.47 -4.19 -2.40
N TYR A 39 -0.60 -3.19 -2.36
CA TYR A 39 0.39 -2.98 -3.41
C TYR A 39 1.65 -3.83 -3.24
N THR A 40 2.02 -4.13 -2.01
CA THR A 40 3.28 -4.80 -1.69
C THR A 40 3.12 -6.25 -1.27
N GLY A 41 1.93 -6.64 -0.83
CA GLY A 41 1.68 -7.98 -0.32
C GLY A 41 2.30 -8.26 1.04
N LEU A 42 2.84 -7.25 1.71
CA LEU A 42 3.49 -7.44 3.01
C LEU A 42 2.47 -7.37 4.15
N GLY A 43 2.63 -8.24 5.12
CA GLY A 43 1.82 -8.20 6.32
C GLY A 43 2.26 -7.09 7.26
N ARG A 44 1.41 -6.82 8.26
CA ARG A 44 1.66 -5.79 9.27
C ARG A 44 3.00 -5.96 9.97
N GLY A 45 3.31 -7.19 10.39
CA GLY A 45 4.55 -7.47 11.10
C GLY A 45 5.80 -7.17 10.27
N LYS A 46 5.78 -7.51 8.98
CA LYS A 46 6.90 -7.25 8.08
C LYS A 46 7.12 -5.77 7.86
N LEU A 47 6.05 -4.98 7.75
CA LEU A 47 6.14 -3.53 7.59
C LEU A 47 6.76 -2.88 8.82
N TYR A 48 6.31 -3.25 10.02
CA TYR A 48 6.87 -2.72 11.26
C TYR A 48 8.30 -3.17 11.49
N GLU A 49 8.63 -4.39 11.13
CA GLU A 49 10.00 -4.91 11.19
C GLU A 49 10.94 -4.12 10.28
N ALA A 50 10.52 -3.87 9.05
CA ALA A 50 11.30 -3.08 8.10
C ALA A 50 11.45 -1.62 8.54
N GLU A 51 10.43 -1.06 9.16
CA GLU A 51 10.49 0.27 9.74
C GLU A 51 11.53 0.33 10.87
N ALA A 52 11.46 -0.62 11.79
CA ALA A 52 12.38 -0.67 12.93
C ALA A 52 13.84 -0.82 12.47
N ALA A 53 14.06 -1.52 11.37
CA ALA A 53 15.39 -1.69 10.80
C ALA A 53 15.84 -0.49 9.96
N GLY A 54 14.99 0.52 9.74
CA GLY A 54 15.32 1.70 8.97
C GLY A 54 15.28 1.52 7.47
N HIS A 55 14.64 0.46 6.99
CA HIS A 55 14.58 0.15 5.55
C HIS A 55 13.50 0.92 4.79
N ILE A 56 12.49 1.40 5.47
CA ILE A 56 11.36 2.08 4.85
C ILE A 56 11.06 3.39 5.54
N LYS A 57 10.46 4.30 4.80
CA LYS A 57 10.10 5.64 5.28
C LYS A 57 8.66 5.63 5.79
N THR A 58 8.45 6.22 6.97
CA THR A 58 7.12 6.32 7.57
C THR A 58 6.82 7.75 8.00
N ALA A 59 5.54 8.01 8.23
CA ALA A 59 5.08 9.26 8.81
C ALA A 59 4.00 8.96 9.84
N SER A 60 4.09 9.58 10.99
CA SER A 60 3.09 9.44 12.05
C SER A 60 2.28 10.72 12.14
N LEU A 61 0.96 10.60 12.01
CA LEU A 61 0.05 11.72 12.09
C LEU A 61 -0.74 11.61 13.39
N LYS A 62 -0.47 12.51 14.31
CA LYS A 62 -1.16 12.54 15.60
C LYS A 62 -1.72 13.95 15.82
N PRO A 63 -3.04 14.12 15.77
CA PRO A 63 -3.65 15.42 16.03
C PRO A 63 -3.33 15.91 17.44
N PRO A 64 -3.24 17.23 17.67
CA PRO A 64 -3.03 17.79 19.00
C PRO A 64 -4.06 17.27 20.00
N GLY A 65 -3.60 16.82 21.17
CA GLY A 65 -4.46 16.30 22.22
C GLY A 65 -4.92 14.85 22.01
N ALA A 66 -4.62 14.23 20.88
CA ALA A 66 -5.01 12.84 20.64
C ALA A 66 -4.03 11.89 21.32
N THR A 67 -4.55 10.77 21.82
CA THR A 67 -3.72 9.71 22.40
C THR A 67 -3.22 8.73 21.34
N ARG A 68 -3.88 8.69 20.18
CA ARG A 68 -3.51 7.81 19.08
C ARG A 68 -3.36 8.61 17.79
N GLY A 69 -2.45 8.17 16.96
CA GLY A 69 -2.23 8.72 15.64
C GLY A 69 -2.38 7.66 14.56
N VAL A 70 -2.22 8.09 13.33
CA VAL A 70 -2.20 7.22 12.16
C VAL A 70 -0.77 7.14 11.67
N LYS A 71 -0.26 5.93 11.48
CA LYS A 71 1.05 5.73 10.86
C LYS A 71 0.85 5.39 9.39
N LEU A 72 1.57 6.11 8.54
CA LEU A 72 1.56 5.91 7.10
C LEU A 72 2.94 5.44 6.65
N PHE A 73 2.96 4.53 5.70
CA PHE A 73 4.18 4.01 5.09
C PHE A 73 4.33 4.60 3.69
N ASN A 74 5.52 5.10 3.39
CA ASN A 74 5.80 5.59 2.05
C ASN A 74 5.85 4.41 1.09
N LEU A 75 4.90 4.32 0.17
CA LEU A 75 4.75 3.16 -0.70
C LEU A 75 6.00 2.91 -1.54
N GLN A 76 6.58 3.96 -2.11
CA GLN A 76 7.77 3.79 -2.95
C GLN A 76 8.94 3.21 -2.15
N SER A 77 9.13 3.65 -0.90
CA SER A 77 10.20 3.11 -0.07
C SER A 77 9.97 1.64 0.25
N VAL A 78 8.72 1.22 0.44
CA VAL A 78 8.41 -0.19 0.66
C VAL A 78 8.68 -1.02 -0.59
N LEU A 79 8.27 -0.51 -1.76
CA LEU A 79 8.54 -1.18 -3.03
C LEU A 79 10.05 -1.29 -3.30
N ASP A 80 10.81 -0.24 -3.01
CA ASP A 80 12.26 -0.25 -3.14
C ASP A 80 12.91 -1.29 -2.23
N TYR A 81 12.40 -1.42 -1.01
CA TYR A 81 12.87 -2.43 -0.08
C TYR A 81 12.60 -3.84 -0.59
N VAL A 82 11.38 -4.09 -1.11
CA VAL A 82 11.03 -5.39 -1.70
C VAL A 82 11.94 -5.70 -2.87
N GLU A 83 12.19 -4.72 -3.74
CA GLU A 83 13.07 -4.87 -4.89
C GLU A 83 14.51 -5.19 -4.47
N ALA A 84 15.00 -4.52 -3.44
CA ALA A 84 16.33 -4.77 -2.90
C ALA A 84 16.44 -6.20 -2.34
N CYS A 85 15.39 -6.70 -1.70
CA CYS A 85 15.36 -8.08 -1.23
C CYS A 85 15.33 -9.08 -2.38
N ALA A 86 14.62 -8.75 -3.46
CA ALA A 86 14.53 -9.61 -4.64
C ALA A 86 15.85 -9.70 -5.39
N SER A 87 16.70 -8.70 -5.28
CA SER A 87 17.99 -8.63 -5.98
C SER A 87 19.11 -9.40 -5.28
N ARG A 88 18.86 -9.99 -4.13
CA ARG A 88 19.85 -10.78 -3.37
C ARG A 88 19.97 -12.20 -3.90
#